data_d68b3f3cd0cfe613246c7e284f86f989
#
_entry.id   d68b3f3cd0cfe613246c7e284f86f989
#
_cell.length_a   1.000
_cell.length_b   1.000
_cell.length_c   1.000
_cell.angle_alpha   90.00
_cell.angle_beta   90.00
_cell.angle_gamma   90.00
#
_symmetry.space_group_name_H-M   'P 1'
#
loop_
_entity.id
_entity.type
_entity.pdbx_description
1 polymer ?
#
loop_
_entity_poly.entity_id
_entity_poly.type
_entity_poly.pdbx_seq_one_letter_code
_entity_poly.pdbx_strand_id
1 'polypeptide(L)' 'MLQVDKDTFEAEVLQAEGYVVCDYYGDGCVPCEALMPHMEKLAETYGDRMKFVGLNTSKARRLAIGQKVLG' A
#
# COMPACT_ATOMS: atom_id res chain seq x y z
N MET A 1 2.54 -5.55 -7.60
CA MET A 1 2.08 -4.35 -6.86
C MET A 1 3.28 -3.47 -6.55
N LEU A 2 3.17 -2.17 -6.82
CA LEU A 2 4.26 -1.22 -6.57
C LEU A 2 4.48 -1.06 -5.07
N GLN A 3 5.73 -1.20 -4.62
CA GLN A 3 6.07 -0.91 -3.23
C GLN A 3 6.50 0.55 -3.11
N VAL A 4 5.86 1.26 -2.19
CA VAL A 4 6.21 2.64 -1.88
C VAL A 4 6.78 2.74 -0.46
N ASP A 5 7.53 3.78 -0.20
CA ASP A 5 8.09 4.07 1.11
C ASP A 5 7.73 5.50 1.53
N LYS A 6 8.30 5.95 2.65
CA LYS A 6 8.01 7.30 3.17
C LYS A 6 8.43 8.41 2.20
N ASP A 7 9.39 8.15 1.32
CA ASP A 7 9.92 9.14 0.38
C ASP A 7 9.11 9.19 -0.94
N THR A 8 8.45 8.09 -1.29
CA THR A 8 7.71 7.96 -2.56
C THR A 8 6.20 8.00 -2.40
N PHE A 9 5.68 7.84 -1.18
CA PHE A 9 4.23 7.76 -0.92
C PHE A 9 3.48 8.95 -1.46
N GLU A 10 3.95 10.17 -1.21
CA GLU A 10 3.24 11.37 -1.65
C GLU A 10 3.09 11.39 -3.18
N ALA A 11 4.17 11.16 -3.91
CA ALA A 11 4.14 11.19 -5.37
C ALA A 11 3.30 10.06 -5.95
N GLU A 12 3.40 8.86 -5.38
CA GLU A 12 2.78 7.67 -5.95
C GLU A 12 1.33 7.47 -5.52
N VAL A 13 0.93 8.03 -4.39
CA VAL A 13 -0.42 7.86 -3.82
C VAL A 13 -1.19 9.18 -3.81
N LEU A 14 -0.68 10.18 -3.11
CA LEU A 14 -1.43 11.42 -2.89
C LEU A 14 -1.52 12.29 -4.16
N GLN A 15 -0.52 12.25 -5.03
CA GLN A 15 -0.49 13.01 -6.28
C GLN A 15 -0.94 12.18 -7.48
N ALA A 16 -1.28 10.91 -7.28
CA ALA A 16 -1.74 10.05 -8.36
C ALA A 16 -3.11 10.47 -8.87
N GLU A 17 -3.30 10.40 -10.18
CA GLU A 17 -4.61 10.59 -10.79
C GLU A 17 -5.41 9.29 -10.72
N GLY A 18 -6.73 9.42 -10.49
CA GLY A 18 -7.62 8.26 -10.42
C GLY A 18 -7.57 7.54 -9.08
N TYR A 19 -8.02 6.29 -9.07
CA TYR A 19 -8.12 5.50 -7.85
C TYR A 19 -6.81 4.80 -7.53
N VAL A 20 -6.46 4.82 -6.25
CA VAL A 20 -5.29 4.11 -5.73
C VAL A 20 -5.73 3.21 -4.58
N VAL A 21 -5.36 1.94 -4.68
CA VAL A 21 -5.53 0.98 -3.57
C VAL A 21 -4.18 0.86 -2.87
N CYS A 22 -4.14 1.24 -1.61
CA CYS A 22 -2.93 1.18 -0.80
C CYS A 22 -3.06 0.09 0.25
N ASP A 23 -2.22 -0.93 0.17
CA ASP A 23 -2.14 -2.00 1.16
C ASP A 23 -1.13 -1.60 2.23
N TYR A 24 -1.63 -1.30 3.44
CA TYR A 24 -0.80 -0.99 4.60
C TYR A 24 -0.49 -2.29 5.34
N TYR A 25 0.78 -2.66 5.40
CA TYR A 25 1.21 -3.87 6.08
C TYR A 25 2.40 -3.58 6.99
N GLY A 26 2.70 -4.50 7.91
CA GLY A 26 3.83 -4.37 8.82
C GLY A 26 4.71 -5.60 8.82
N ASP A 27 5.94 -5.45 9.33
CA ASP A 27 6.84 -6.58 9.51
C ASP A 27 6.22 -7.56 10.52
N GLY A 28 6.30 -8.85 10.22
CA GLY A 28 5.73 -9.89 11.08
C GLY A 28 4.20 -9.96 11.11
N CYS A 29 3.52 -9.25 10.24
CA CYS A 29 2.05 -9.31 10.14
C CYS A 29 1.64 -10.56 9.36
N VAL A 30 1.23 -11.62 10.05
CA VAL A 30 0.82 -12.88 9.42
C VAL A 30 -0.44 -12.71 8.55
N PRO A 31 -1.51 -12.02 9.01
CA PRO A 31 -2.67 -11.76 8.15
C PRO A 31 -2.32 -10.94 6.91
N CYS A 32 -1.39 -10.00 7.02
CA CYS A 32 -0.94 -9.21 5.87
C CYS A 32 -0.24 -10.09 4.84
N GLU A 33 0.63 -11.00 5.29
CA GLU A 33 1.32 -11.95 4.43
C GLU A 33 0.34 -12.87 3.71
N ALA A 34 -0.69 -13.34 4.41
CA ALA A 34 -1.72 -14.20 3.83
C ALA A 34 -2.56 -13.45 2.79
N LEU A 35 -2.77 -12.14 2.98
CA LEU A 35 -3.53 -11.30 2.06
C LEU A 35 -2.75 -10.94 0.80
N MET A 36 -1.43 -10.88 0.87
CA MET A 36 -0.57 -10.38 -0.21
C MET A 36 -0.81 -11.08 -1.56
N PRO A 37 -0.93 -12.43 -1.65
CA PRO A 37 -1.22 -13.08 -2.93
C PRO A 37 -2.55 -12.65 -3.54
N HIS A 38 -3.56 -12.39 -2.70
CA HIS A 38 -4.86 -11.91 -3.16
C HIS A 38 -4.77 -10.49 -3.70
N MET A 39 -3.98 -9.63 -3.06
CA MET A 39 -3.75 -8.26 -3.53
C MET A 39 -3.00 -8.25 -4.85
N GLU A 40 -1.98 -9.10 -5.01
CA GLU A 40 -1.25 -9.24 -6.27
C GLU A 40 -2.18 -9.68 -7.40
N LYS A 41 -3.09 -10.62 -7.13
CA LYS A 41 -4.07 -11.08 -8.12
C LYS A 41 -5.04 -9.98 -8.50
N LEU A 42 -5.52 -9.20 -7.54
CA LEU A 42 -6.38 -8.05 -7.81
C LEU A 42 -5.64 -6.99 -8.62
N ALA A 43 -4.38 -6.75 -8.34
CA ALA A 43 -3.56 -5.82 -9.10
C ALA A 43 -3.40 -6.25 -10.56
N GLU A 44 -3.25 -7.55 -10.83
CA GLU A 44 -3.22 -8.08 -12.19
C GLU A 44 -4.56 -7.87 -12.91
N THR A 45 -5.67 -8.08 -12.20
CA THR A 45 -7.01 -7.99 -12.78
C THR A 45 -7.44 -6.55 -13.05
N TYR A 46 -7.14 -5.63 -12.12
CA TYR A 46 -7.65 -4.25 -12.15
C TYR A 46 -6.56 -3.19 -12.33
N GLY A 47 -5.32 -3.59 -12.57
CA GLY A 47 -4.19 -2.67 -12.65
C GLY A 47 -4.25 -1.65 -13.77
N ASP A 48 -5.10 -1.88 -14.78
CA ASP A 48 -5.36 -0.93 -15.85
C ASP A 48 -6.39 0.15 -15.48
N ARG A 49 -7.14 -0.06 -14.38
CA ARG A 49 -8.20 0.85 -13.92
C ARG A 49 -7.85 1.55 -12.61
N MET A 50 -7.06 0.89 -11.78
CA MET A 50 -6.69 1.37 -10.45
C MET A 50 -5.22 1.08 -10.21
N LYS A 51 -4.57 2.00 -9.50
CA LYS A 51 -3.18 1.82 -9.10
C LYS A 51 -3.14 1.03 -7.78
N PHE A 52 -2.30 0.01 -7.71
CA PHE A 52 -2.14 -0.80 -6.51
C PHE A 52 -0.74 -0.58 -5.95
N VAL A 53 -0.65 -0.15 -4.70
CA VAL A 53 0.62 0.09 -4.02
C VAL A 53 0.62 -0.58 -2.65
N GLY A 54 1.80 -0.95 -2.17
CA GLY A 54 2.00 -1.46 -0.83
C GLY A 54 2.92 -0.55 -0.04
N LEU A 55 2.59 -0.30 1.22
CA LEU A 55 3.40 0.49 2.14
C LEU A 55 3.68 -0.31 3.42
N ASN A 56 4.95 -0.50 3.73
CA ASN A 56 5.35 -1.13 4.99
C ASN A 56 5.28 -0.09 6.13
N THR A 57 4.26 -0.19 6.96
CA THR A 57 4.03 0.78 8.05
C THR A 57 5.06 0.67 9.16
N SER A 58 5.74 -0.47 9.31
CA SER A 58 6.82 -0.63 10.29
C SER A 58 8.01 0.27 9.97
N LYS A 59 8.21 0.58 8.71
CA LYS A 59 9.30 1.46 8.22
C LYS A 59 8.84 2.89 7.96
N ALA A 60 7.54 3.16 8.11
CA ALA A 60 6.94 4.46 7.81
C ALA A 60 5.87 4.81 8.85
N ARG A 61 6.21 4.71 10.14
CA ARG A 61 5.24 4.88 11.23
C ARG A 61 4.59 6.24 11.28
N ARG A 62 5.35 7.31 11.11
CA ARG A 62 4.81 8.68 11.14
C ARG A 62 3.84 8.91 9.99
N LEU A 63 4.18 8.38 8.83
CA LEU A 63 3.31 8.47 7.67
C LEU A 63 2.00 7.70 7.91
N ALA A 64 2.09 6.49 8.42
CA ALA A 64 0.92 5.67 8.72
C ALA A 64 0.00 6.35 9.73
N ILE A 65 0.56 6.93 10.80
CA ILE A 65 -0.22 7.68 11.79
C ILE A 65 -0.89 8.89 11.13
N GLY A 66 -0.19 9.61 10.26
CA GLY A 66 -0.75 10.73 9.52
C GLY A 66 -1.91 10.34 8.62
N GLN A 67 -1.93 9.11 8.13
CA GLN A 67 -3.04 8.54 7.37
C GLN A 67 -4.06 7.82 8.26
N LYS A 68 -3.92 7.93 9.58
CA LYS A 68 -4.79 7.32 10.60
C LYS A 68 -4.77 5.78 10.57
N VAL A 69 -3.66 5.21 10.18
CA VAL A 69 -3.45 3.76 10.22
C VAL A 69 -2.75 3.44 11.55
N LEU A 70 -3.46 2.82 12.49
CA LEU A 70 -2.99 2.62 13.86
C LEU A 70 -2.74 1.15 14.23
N GLY A 71 -2.95 0.24 13.33
CA GLY A 71 -2.79 -1.17 13.65
C GLY A 71 -2.38 -2.04 12.52
#